data_39c951645f464eec73c4b51265fb5b5f
#
_entry.id   39c951645f464eec73c4b51265fb5b5f
#
_cell.length_a   1.000
_cell.length_b   1.000
_cell.length_c   1.000
_cell.angle_alpha   90.00
_cell.angle_beta   90.00
_cell.angle_gamma   90.00
#
_symmetry.space_group_name_H-M   'P 1'
#
loop_
_entity.id
_entity.type
_entity.pdbx_description
1 polymer ?
#
loop_
_entity_poly.entity_id
_entity_poly.type
_entity_poly.pdbx_seq_one_letter_code
_entity_poly.pdbx_strand_id
1 'polypeptide(L)'
;MYNKYCMANNRTKDYFSFESIRDTNGNIICYHVTMIGTIEADGVARMRTDLGTNADQKMAFGRITIRGLDRKIRLLTSETGSRIWYHSYSETDGYATDIISYTAKDWRADEAYAFNEGDRVLVEGRAYIRSASAEDGRLPELSVTATGLFQLGRKRFVSMNSSLIPQK
;
A
#
# COMPACT_ATOMS: atom_id res chain seq x y z
N MET A 1 -36.16 5.30 4.92
CA MET A 1 -35.04 6.28 4.89
C MET A 1 -33.74 5.52 5.08
N TYR A 2 -32.93 5.46 4.04
CA TYR A 2 -31.65 4.78 4.09
C TYR A 2 -30.73 5.57 5.03
N ASN A 3 -30.31 4.94 6.10
CA ASN A 3 -29.44 5.58 7.05
C ASN A 3 -28.01 5.63 6.46
N LYS A 4 -27.65 6.78 5.92
CA LYS A 4 -26.32 7.04 5.39
C LYS A 4 -25.18 6.70 6.38
N TYR A 5 -25.53 6.67 7.66
CA TYR A 5 -24.56 6.38 8.72
C TYR A 5 -24.24 4.88 8.85
N CYS A 6 -25.12 3.98 8.45
CA CYS A 6 -24.84 2.55 8.49
C CYS A 6 -23.82 2.10 7.45
N MET A 7 -23.69 2.81 6.33
CA MET A 7 -22.70 2.48 5.32
C MET A 7 -21.29 2.98 5.64
N ALA A 8 -21.19 4.06 6.41
CA ALA A 8 -19.89 4.58 6.83
C ALA A 8 -19.24 3.71 7.92
N ASN A 9 -20.05 3.04 8.70
CA ASN A 9 -19.58 2.23 9.84
C ASN A 9 -19.05 0.84 9.44
N ASN A 10 -19.34 0.37 8.22
CA ASN A 10 -18.89 -0.93 7.73
C ASN A 10 -17.58 -0.85 6.91
N ARG A 11 -17.01 0.33 6.78
CA ARG A 11 -15.72 0.47 6.10
C ARG A 11 -14.60 0.03 7.02
N THR A 12 -13.81 -0.93 6.59
CA THR A 12 -12.59 -1.31 7.29
C THR A 12 -11.70 -0.10 7.47
N LYS A 13 -11.30 0.17 8.72
CA LYS A 13 -10.41 1.28 9.05
C LYS A 13 -9.02 1.04 8.46
N ASP A 14 -8.32 2.12 8.17
CA ASP A 14 -6.91 2.05 7.83
C ASP A 14 -6.13 1.44 8.99
N TYR A 15 -5.15 0.63 8.65
CA TYR A 15 -4.38 -0.12 9.62
C TYR A 15 -2.92 -0.18 9.18
N PHE A 16 -2.03 -0.10 10.14
CA PHE A 16 -0.61 -0.30 9.93
C PHE A 16 -0.01 -0.96 11.15
N SER A 17 0.67 -2.07 10.95
CA SER A 17 1.47 -2.69 12.00
C SER A 17 2.76 -3.25 11.41
N PHE A 18 3.76 -3.35 12.24
CA PHE A 18 5.00 -4.02 11.88
C PHE A 18 5.57 -4.75 13.08
N GLU A 19 6.31 -5.80 12.82
CA GLU A 19 7.06 -6.54 13.82
C GLU A 19 8.42 -6.94 13.27
N SER A 20 9.44 -6.92 14.13
CA SER A 20 10.75 -7.40 13.75
C SER A 20 10.80 -8.91 13.74
N ILE A 21 11.37 -9.47 12.68
CA ILE A 21 11.70 -10.90 12.61
C ILE A 21 13.16 -11.04 12.95
N ARG A 22 13.46 -11.86 13.95
CA ARG A 22 14.81 -12.04 14.47
C ARG A 22 15.32 -13.45 14.23
N ASP A 23 16.64 -13.57 14.10
CA ASP A 23 17.32 -14.85 14.08
C ASP A 23 17.45 -15.45 15.48
N THR A 24 18.04 -16.62 15.58
CA THR A 24 18.28 -17.31 16.85
C THR A 24 19.22 -16.56 17.80
N ASN A 25 20.02 -15.65 17.27
CA ASN A 25 20.94 -14.80 18.03
C ASN A 25 20.31 -13.46 18.45
N GLY A 26 19.05 -13.22 18.09
CA GLY A 26 18.34 -11.98 18.41
C GLY A 26 18.56 -10.83 17.42
N ASN A 27 19.28 -11.04 16.34
CA ASN A 27 19.51 -10.02 15.30
C ASN A 27 18.26 -9.87 14.41
N ILE A 28 17.92 -8.64 14.07
CA ILE A 28 16.79 -8.36 13.16
C ILE A 28 17.18 -8.78 11.76
N ILE A 29 16.39 -9.69 11.18
CA ILE A 29 16.54 -10.14 9.79
C ILE A 29 15.74 -9.23 8.85
N CYS A 30 14.49 -8.95 9.20
CA CYS A 30 13.58 -8.10 8.45
C CYS A 30 12.40 -7.67 9.33
N TYR A 31 11.51 -6.90 8.76
CA TYR A 31 10.25 -6.51 9.40
C TYR A 31 9.10 -7.08 8.61
N HIS A 32 8.15 -7.72 9.29
CA HIS A 32 6.87 -8.05 8.72
C HIS A 32 5.93 -6.85 8.86
N VAL A 33 5.25 -6.49 7.79
CA VAL A 33 4.36 -5.32 7.75
C VAL A 33 2.98 -5.76 7.29
N THR A 34 1.96 -5.24 7.96
CA THR A 34 0.56 -5.40 7.58
C THR A 34 -0.07 -4.03 7.40
N MET A 35 -0.67 -3.80 6.25
CA MET A 35 -1.26 -2.51 5.87
C MET A 35 -2.68 -2.71 5.37
N ILE A 36 -3.60 -1.88 5.84
CA ILE A 36 -4.93 -1.72 5.23
C ILE A 36 -5.08 -0.27 4.83
N GLY A 37 -5.41 -0.04 3.60
CA GLY A 37 -5.57 1.29 3.06
C GLY A 37 -6.28 1.28 1.71
N THR A 38 -6.08 2.34 0.97
CA THR A 38 -6.72 2.56 -0.32
C THR A 38 -5.66 2.66 -1.41
N ILE A 39 -5.88 2.03 -2.54
CA ILE A 39 -4.98 2.14 -3.69
C ILE A 39 -4.93 3.61 -4.15
N GLU A 40 -3.73 4.14 -4.22
CA GLU A 40 -3.48 5.53 -4.55
C GLU A 40 -3.72 5.81 -6.04
N ALA A 41 -4.22 6.99 -6.34
CA ALA A 41 -4.67 7.39 -7.68
C ALA A 41 -3.62 7.20 -8.77
N ASP A 42 -2.41 7.66 -8.49
CA ASP A 42 -1.30 7.58 -9.44
C ASP A 42 -0.43 6.33 -9.23
N GLY A 43 -0.79 5.52 -8.27
CA GLY A 43 -0.04 4.35 -7.85
C GLY A 43 -0.64 3.02 -8.25
N VAL A 44 -1.54 2.99 -9.23
CA VAL A 44 -2.10 1.74 -9.73
C VAL A 44 -0.98 0.78 -10.09
N ALA A 45 -1.08 -0.45 -9.62
CA ALA A 45 -0.08 -1.45 -9.87
C ALA A 45 0.13 -1.67 -11.37
N ARG A 46 1.39 -1.71 -11.77
CA ARG A 46 1.77 -1.93 -13.16
C ARG A 46 2.61 -3.18 -13.27
N MET A 47 2.29 -4.00 -14.24
CA MET A 47 3.04 -5.21 -14.49
C MET A 47 4.32 -4.90 -15.27
N ARG A 48 5.42 -5.46 -14.82
CA ARG A 48 6.70 -5.44 -15.54
C ARG A 48 7.16 -6.87 -15.75
N THR A 49 7.57 -7.15 -16.97
CA THR A 49 8.02 -8.49 -17.39
C THR A 49 9.44 -8.50 -17.92
N ASP A 50 10.08 -7.34 -18.05
CA ASP A 50 11.36 -7.13 -18.72
C ASP A 50 12.47 -6.75 -17.72
N LEU A 51 12.80 -7.64 -16.79
CA LEU A 51 13.72 -7.33 -15.72
C LEU A 51 15.06 -8.10 -15.86
N GLY A 52 15.89 -7.66 -16.79
CA GLY A 52 17.25 -8.16 -16.92
C GLY A 52 17.32 -9.69 -17.10
N THR A 53 18.12 -10.36 -16.25
CA THR A 53 18.29 -11.82 -16.30
C THR A 53 17.04 -12.62 -15.91
N ASN A 54 16.04 -11.95 -15.31
CA ASN A 54 14.74 -12.53 -14.95
C ASN A 54 13.64 -11.99 -15.84
N ALA A 55 13.87 -11.96 -17.15
CA ALA A 55 12.95 -11.38 -18.14
C ALA A 55 11.51 -11.92 -18.06
N ASP A 56 11.36 -13.16 -17.58
CA ASP A 56 10.05 -13.81 -17.45
C ASP A 56 9.38 -13.56 -16.09
N GLN A 57 10.03 -12.86 -15.17
CA GLN A 57 9.47 -12.57 -13.87
C GLN A 57 8.43 -11.46 -13.95
N LYS A 58 7.21 -11.78 -13.60
CA LYS A 58 6.15 -10.78 -13.45
C LYS A 58 6.36 -9.99 -12.18
N MET A 59 6.27 -8.67 -12.28
CA MET A 59 6.30 -7.76 -11.14
C MET A 59 5.24 -6.70 -11.30
N ALA A 60 4.57 -6.40 -10.21
CA ALA A 60 3.66 -5.27 -10.12
C ALA A 60 4.14 -4.33 -9.01
N PHE A 61 4.02 -3.04 -9.29
CA PHE A 61 4.37 -1.98 -8.34
C PHE A 61 3.11 -1.18 -8.06
N GLY A 62 2.88 -0.89 -6.81
CA GLY A 62 1.73 -0.11 -6.42
C GLY A 62 2.02 0.75 -5.21
N ARG A 63 1.04 1.55 -4.87
CA ARG A 63 1.08 2.43 -3.69
C ARG A 63 -0.24 2.33 -2.95
N ILE A 64 -0.15 2.32 -1.64
CA ILE A 64 -1.29 2.29 -0.74
C ILE A 64 -1.29 3.55 0.11
N THR A 65 -2.43 4.21 0.19
CA THR A 65 -2.65 5.37 1.04
C THR A 65 -3.19 4.92 2.38
N ILE A 66 -2.52 5.33 3.46
CA ILE A 66 -2.90 5.04 4.84
C ILE A 66 -3.09 6.35 5.57
N ARG A 67 -4.21 6.50 6.27
CA ARG A 67 -4.59 7.72 6.93
C ARG A 67 -4.68 7.55 8.45
N GLY A 68 -4.11 8.50 9.18
CA GLY A 68 -4.25 8.58 10.63
C GLY A 68 -3.31 7.68 11.44
N LEU A 69 -2.29 7.09 10.82
CA LEU A 69 -1.39 6.13 11.47
C LEU A 69 0.09 6.52 11.35
N ASP A 70 0.38 7.78 11.12
CA ASP A 70 1.72 8.30 10.87
C ASP A 70 2.73 7.94 11.97
N ARG A 71 2.33 7.94 13.23
CA ARG A 71 3.22 7.62 14.34
C ARG A 71 3.84 6.24 14.21
N LYS A 72 3.05 5.25 13.84
CA LYS A 72 3.54 3.86 13.64
C LYS A 72 4.45 3.77 12.43
N ILE A 73 4.09 4.45 11.36
CA ILE A 73 4.85 4.47 10.11
C ILE A 73 6.21 5.16 10.35
N ARG A 74 6.22 6.29 11.05
CA ARG A 74 7.46 6.99 11.41
C ARG A 74 8.37 6.16 12.31
N LEU A 75 7.80 5.36 13.19
CA LEU A 75 8.59 4.47 14.03
C LEU A 75 9.35 3.46 13.17
N LEU A 76 8.69 2.82 12.22
CA LEU A 76 9.34 1.87 11.30
C LEU A 76 10.40 2.56 10.43
N THR A 77 10.08 3.71 9.85
CA THR A 77 11.05 4.46 9.03
C THR A 77 12.25 4.93 9.83
N SER A 78 12.05 5.31 11.09
CA SER A 78 13.14 5.66 12.00
C SER A 78 14.04 4.45 12.30
N GLU A 79 13.44 3.29 12.58
CA GLU A 79 14.21 2.07 12.85
C GLU A 79 15.00 1.58 11.64
N THR A 80 14.46 1.75 10.44
CA THR A 80 15.08 1.30 9.19
C THR A 80 15.98 2.35 8.54
N GLY A 81 15.97 3.59 9.01
CA GLY A 81 16.70 4.70 8.37
C GLY A 81 16.16 5.06 7.00
N SER A 82 14.93 4.74 6.72
CA SER A 82 14.28 4.97 5.42
C SER A 82 13.19 6.04 5.51
N ARG A 83 12.72 6.47 4.36
CA ARG A 83 11.53 7.31 4.23
C ARG A 83 10.43 6.53 3.51
N ILE A 84 9.20 6.98 3.65
CA ILE A 84 8.10 6.53 2.78
C ILE A 84 8.03 7.39 1.53
N TRP A 85 7.26 6.94 0.55
CA TRP A 85 7.13 7.67 -0.72
C TRP A 85 6.56 9.08 -0.53
N TYR A 86 5.53 9.21 0.29
CA TYR A 86 4.87 10.49 0.54
C TYR A 86 4.29 10.58 1.94
N HIS A 87 4.39 11.75 2.53
CA HIS A 87 3.77 12.06 3.81
C HIS A 87 3.21 13.47 3.78
N SER A 88 1.98 13.64 4.24
CA SER A 88 1.38 14.94 4.48
C SER A 88 0.61 14.94 5.79
N TYR A 89 0.49 16.11 6.39
CA TYR A 89 -0.32 16.34 7.56
C TYR A 89 -1.30 17.48 7.28
N SER A 90 -2.57 17.25 7.59
CA SER A 90 -3.60 18.26 7.46
C SER A 90 -4.00 18.78 8.85
N GLU A 91 -3.73 20.03 9.12
CA GLU A 91 -4.16 20.67 10.37
C GLU A 91 -5.68 20.77 10.44
N THR A 92 -6.35 20.91 9.31
CA THR A 92 -7.81 21.02 9.23
C THR A 92 -8.50 19.73 9.71
N ASP A 93 -7.99 18.58 9.26
CA ASP A 93 -8.56 17.26 9.60
C ASP A 93 -7.91 16.66 10.85
N GLY A 94 -6.72 17.12 11.23
CA GLY A 94 -5.93 16.54 12.31
C GLY A 94 -5.35 15.16 11.98
N TYR A 95 -5.25 14.81 10.69
CA TYR A 95 -4.75 13.51 10.25
C TYR A 95 -3.55 13.63 9.32
N ALA A 96 -2.62 12.71 9.51
CA ALA A 96 -1.58 12.46 8.53
C ALA A 96 -2.09 11.50 7.45
N THR A 97 -1.59 11.69 6.24
CA THR A 97 -1.76 10.78 5.12
C THR A 97 -0.40 10.33 4.66
N ASP A 98 -0.19 9.03 4.69
CA ASP A 98 1.05 8.39 4.29
C ASP A 98 0.80 7.50 3.07
N ILE A 99 1.72 7.54 2.11
CA ILE A 99 1.66 6.68 0.92
C ILE A 99 2.90 5.80 0.92
N ILE A 100 2.67 4.50 0.94
CA ILE A 100 3.70 3.48 1.01
C ILE A 100 3.69 2.66 -0.28
N SER A 101 4.86 2.47 -0.85
CA SER A 101 5.05 1.62 -2.03
C SER A 101 5.05 0.15 -1.65
N TYR A 102 4.51 -0.69 -2.52
CA TYR A 102 4.66 -2.12 -2.43
C TYR A 102 5.03 -2.74 -3.78
N THR A 103 5.65 -3.89 -3.72
CA THR A 103 6.03 -4.69 -4.88
C THR A 103 5.45 -6.09 -4.73
N ALA A 104 4.84 -6.61 -5.79
CA ALA A 104 4.32 -7.97 -5.85
C ALA A 104 4.99 -8.73 -7.00
N LYS A 105 5.30 -10.00 -6.80
CA LYS A 105 6.03 -10.83 -7.75
C LYS A 105 5.23 -12.07 -8.10
N ASP A 106 5.44 -12.55 -9.33
CA ASP A 106 4.85 -13.78 -9.86
C ASP A 106 3.31 -13.76 -9.80
N TRP A 107 2.69 -14.76 -9.25
CA TRP A 107 1.23 -14.83 -9.16
C TRP A 107 0.61 -13.71 -8.31
N ARG A 108 1.36 -13.16 -7.35
CA ARG A 108 0.91 -11.99 -6.59
C ARG A 108 0.90 -10.72 -7.43
N ALA A 109 1.73 -10.67 -8.46
CA ALA A 109 1.70 -9.55 -9.40
C ALA A 109 0.36 -9.50 -10.17
N ASP A 110 -0.19 -10.65 -10.52
CA ASP A 110 -1.50 -10.71 -11.17
C ASP A 110 -2.61 -10.20 -10.25
N GLU A 111 -2.57 -10.55 -8.96
CA GLU A 111 -3.51 -10.02 -7.97
C GLU A 111 -3.38 -8.51 -7.79
N ALA A 112 -2.16 -8.02 -7.65
CA ALA A 112 -1.91 -6.59 -7.51
C ALA A 112 -2.33 -5.80 -8.76
N TYR A 113 -2.11 -6.36 -9.93
CA TYR A 113 -2.50 -5.74 -11.19
C TYR A 113 -4.01 -5.59 -11.35
N ALA A 114 -4.78 -6.46 -10.71
CA ALA A 114 -6.24 -6.40 -10.71
C ALA A 114 -6.82 -5.29 -9.81
N PHE A 115 -6.02 -4.68 -8.95
CA PHE A 115 -6.47 -3.57 -8.13
C PHE A 115 -6.64 -2.30 -8.95
N ASN A 116 -7.68 -1.55 -8.62
CA ASN A 116 -7.94 -0.25 -9.23
C ASN A 116 -7.78 0.86 -8.19
N GLU A 117 -7.53 2.06 -8.71
CA GLU A 117 -7.55 3.27 -7.89
C GLU A 117 -8.81 3.33 -7.02
N GLY A 118 -8.62 3.57 -5.74
CA GLY A 118 -9.71 3.68 -4.77
C GLY A 118 -10.17 2.36 -4.15
N ASP A 119 -9.63 1.23 -4.58
CA ASP A 119 -9.92 -0.07 -3.95
C ASP A 119 -9.36 -0.12 -2.53
N ARG A 120 -10.13 -0.72 -1.63
CA ARG A 120 -9.69 -1.04 -0.27
C ARG A 120 -8.95 -2.36 -0.29
N VAL A 121 -7.74 -2.37 0.22
CA VAL A 121 -6.88 -3.55 0.17
C VAL A 121 -6.16 -3.78 1.49
N LEU A 122 -5.86 -5.03 1.76
CA LEU A 122 -4.91 -5.45 2.78
C LEU A 122 -3.66 -5.94 2.06
N VAL A 123 -2.51 -5.41 2.47
CA VAL A 123 -1.20 -5.84 1.97
C VAL A 123 -0.38 -6.32 3.16
N GLU A 124 0.03 -7.56 3.12
CA GLU A 124 1.01 -8.14 4.03
C GLU A 124 2.33 -8.35 3.31
N GLY A 125 3.43 -8.15 4.00
CA GLY A 125 4.72 -8.40 3.37
C GLY A 125 5.90 -8.09 4.26
N ARG A 126 7.05 -8.05 3.63
CA ARG A 126 8.32 -7.75 4.29
C ARG A 126 8.79 -6.36 3.90
N ALA A 127 9.22 -5.60 4.88
CA ALA A 127 9.82 -4.29 4.63
C ALA A 127 11.10 -4.47 3.82
N TYR A 128 11.16 -3.74 2.75
CA TYR A 128 12.27 -3.72 1.81
C TYR A 128 12.74 -2.28 1.65
N ILE A 129 14.06 -2.08 1.71
CA ILE A 129 14.66 -0.76 1.57
C ILE A 129 15.22 -0.64 0.16
N ARG A 130 14.61 0.24 -0.62
CA ARG A 130 15.14 0.58 -1.93
C ARG A 130 16.26 1.59 -1.75
N SER A 131 17.47 1.19 -2.14
CA SER A 131 18.61 2.10 -2.14
C SER A 131 18.37 3.24 -3.12
N ALA A 132 18.58 4.46 -2.65
CA ALA A 132 18.69 5.59 -3.57
C ALA A 132 20.00 5.46 -4.34
N SER A 133 20.01 5.90 -5.60
CA SER A 133 21.28 6.04 -6.29
C SER A 133 22.07 7.16 -5.62
N ALA A 134 23.36 6.95 -5.44
CA ALA A 134 24.25 7.92 -4.80
C ALA A 134 24.26 9.30 -5.50
N GLU A 135 23.84 9.32 -6.76
CA GLU A 135 23.78 10.53 -7.58
C GLU A 135 22.61 11.46 -7.24
N ASP A 136 21.51 10.93 -6.68
CA ASP A 136 20.27 11.70 -6.46
C ASP A 136 20.18 12.32 -5.06
N GLY A 137 21.08 12.00 -4.15
CA GLY A 137 21.04 12.50 -2.75
C GLY A 137 19.75 12.12 -2.00
N ARG A 138 19.01 11.14 -2.50
CA ARG A 138 17.74 10.71 -1.91
C ARG A 138 17.97 9.71 -0.78
N LEU A 139 17.17 9.84 0.27
CA LEU A 139 17.15 8.84 1.34
C LEU A 139 16.59 7.51 0.80
N PRO A 140 17.05 6.38 1.36
CA PRO A 140 16.48 5.08 1.05
C PRO A 140 14.97 5.07 1.27
N GLU A 141 14.23 4.48 0.34
CA GLU A 141 12.76 4.42 0.39
C GLU A 141 12.29 3.06 0.85
N LEU A 142 11.39 3.06 1.82
CA LEU A 142 10.74 1.85 2.29
C LEU A 142 9.71 1.39 1.26
N SER A 143 9.81 0.13 0.89
CA SER A 143 8.80 -0.56 0.10
C SER A 143 8.48 -1.90 0.76
N VAL A 144 7.27 -2.37 0.57
CA VAL A 144 6.84 -3.66 1.10
C VAL A 144 6.80 -4.67 -0.03
N THR A 145 7.59 -5.73 0.08
CA THR A 145 7.47 -6.89 -0.82
C THR A 145 6.30 -7.72 -0.34
N ALA A 146 5.22 -7.72 -1.11
CA ALA A 146 3.98 -8.36 -0.72
C ALA A 146 4.12 -9.88 -0.65
N THR A 147 3.65 -10.47 0.45
CA THR A 147 3.46 -11.89 0.65
C THR A 147 1.98 -12.27 0.62
N GLY A 148 1.09 -11.33 0.85
CA GLY A 148 -0.35 -11.47 0.76
C GLY A 148 -1.00 -10.19 0.29
N LEU A 149 -1.99 -10.31 -0.58
CA LEU A 149 -2.75 -9.21 -1.15
C LEU A 149 -4.22 -9.58 -1.15
N PHE A 150 -5.06 -8.79 -0.50
CA PHE A 150 -6.47 -9.08 -0.34
C PHE A 150 -7.31 -7.85 -0.66
N GLN A 151 -8.26 -7.98 -1.54
CA GLN A 151 -9.21 -6.93 -1.83
C GLN A 151 -10.34 -6.95 -0.79
N LEU A 152 -10.46 -5.87 -0.02
CA LEU A 152 -11.47 -5.72 1.04
C LEU A 152 -12.73 -5.02 0.55
N GLY A 153 -12.61 -4.22 -0.50
CA GLY A 153 -13.74 -3.51 -1.08
C GLY A 153 -13.35 -2.81 -2.36
N ARG A 154 -14.28 -2.75 -3.29
CA ARG A 154 -14.10 -2.03 -4.56
C ARG A 154 -14.64 -0.62 -4.44
N LYS A 155 -14.02 0.30 -5.15
CA LYS A 155 -14.58 1.62 -5.34
C LYS A 155 -15.95 1.47 -6.01
N ARG A 156 -16.97 1.97 -5.34
CA ARG A 156 -18.32 1.96 -5.93
C ARG A 156 -18.47 3.12 -6.89
N PHE A 157 -18.71 2.82 -8.14
CA PHE A 157 -19.13 3.80 -9.16
C PHE A 157 -20.66 3.98 -9.16
N VAL A 158 -21.27 4.09 -7.98
CA VAL A 158 -22.73 4.09 -7.81
C VAL A 158 -23.39 5.20 -8.62
N SER A 159 -22.77 6.39 -8.68
CA SER A 159 -23.32 7.51 -9.43
C SER A 159 -23.22 7.34 -10.94
N MET A 160 -22.16 6.70 -11.43
CA MET A 160 -21.98 6.46 -12.86
C MET A 160 -22.86 5.31 -13.37
N ASN A 161 -22.99 4.26 -12.59
CA ASN A 161 -23.81 3.11 -12.96
C ASN A 161 -25.30 3.46 -13.01
N SER A 162 -25.78 4.30 -12.11
CA SER A 162 -27.18 4.72 -12.12
C SER A 162 -27.51 5.61 -13.32
N SER A 163 -26.53 6.35 -13.85
CA SER A 163 -26.71 7.18 -15.03
C SER A 163 -26.53 6.42 -16.34
N LEU A 164 -25.83 5.29 -16.31
CA LEU A 164 -25.53 4.47 -17.50
C LEU A 164 -26.50 3.31 -17.69
N ILE A 165 -27.30 2.98 -16.69
CA ILE A 165 -28.35 1.99 -16.85
C ILE A 165 -29.45 2.60 -17.71
N PRO A 166 -29.72 2.06 -18.91
CA PRO A 166 -30.80 2.59 -19.72
C PRO A 166 -32.11 2.50 -18.95
N GLN A 167 -32.69 3.61 -18.70
CA GLN A 167 -34.05 3.66 -18.17
C GLN A 167 -34.96 3.04 -19.22
N LYS A 168 -35.44 1.90 -18.91
CA LYS A 168 -36.46 1.27 -19.80
C LYS A 168 -37.77 2.02 -19.72
#